data_65e10f43f220e7004fd8001298d339be
#
_entry.id   65e10f43f220e7004fd8001298d339be
#
_cell.length_a   1.000
_cell.length_b   1.000
_cell.length_c   1.000
_cell.angle_alpha   90.00
_cell.angle_beta   90.00
_cell.angle_gamma   90.00
#
_symmetry.space_group_name_H-M   'P 1'
#
loop_
_entity.id
_entity.type
_entity.pdbx_description
1 polymer ?
#
loop_
_entity_poly.entity_id
_entity_poly.type
_entity_poly.pdbx_seq_one_letter_code
_entity_poly.pdbx_strand_id
1 'polypeptide(L)'
;MKIGILCYPTYGGSGIVATELGMSLANKGYEVHFISSALPARLDITNPNIFFHKVNVQTYPLFQYQPYDIALSSMIYRVVNLYKLDLLHAHYAIPYAYAAFTAKQMLKEDGNDIPLVTTLHGTDITLVGQHPSYKHAVEFSINQSDAITSVSESLKKDTLQFFNIKKEIQVITNFIDNSEFDVVNECQRTQFANPDEKILIHVSNLRPVKRVEEVLIIFKNVEKKVKSKLIIIGEGPEMEKVNQFLEENPHLISKIRLLGKVNDLYRILQLSDVFLLPSEQESFGLAALEAMAANTPVISSNAGGIPEVNIQGETGYLAEIGNVEAMSNYCIKLLSNDELLAQMKLNAKEQAIKFDLKNILPIYEQMYKATIEKFRGELAL
;
A
#
# COMPACT_ATOMS: atom_id res chain seq x y z
N MET A 1 2.38 -13.92 22.06
CA MET A 1 3.39 -13.93 20.97
C MET A 1 3.93 -12.53 20.87
N LYS A 2 5.26 -12.40 20.72
CA LYS A 2 6.00 -11.13 20.61
C LYS A 2 6.55 -11.00 19.19
N ILE A 3 6.15 -9.98 18.46
CA ILE A 3 6.39 -9.85 17.02
C ILE A 3 7.22 -8.60 16.75
N GLY A 4 8.32 -8.73 16.02
CA GLY A 4 9.08 -7.61 15.50
C GLY A 4 8.64 -7.25 14.09
N ILE A 5 8.13 -6.04 13.87
CA ILE A 5 7.71 -5.54 12.54
C ILE A 5 8.75 -4.54 12.02
N LEU A 6 9.25 -4.81 10.82
CA LEU A 6 10.24 -4.02 10.12
C LEU A 6 9.56 -3.37 8.91
N CYS A 7 9.45 -2.04 8.88
CA CYS A 7 8.72 -1.35 7.82
C CYS A 7 9.22 0.06 7.55
N TYR A 8 8.86 0.62 6.39
CA TYR A 8 9.06 2.04 6.12
C TYR A 8 8.12 2.90 6.98
N PRO A 9 8.61 4.01 7.53
CA PRO A 9 7.79 4.90 8.37
C PRO A 9 6.93 5.88 7.56
N THR A 10 6.66 5.59 6.29
CA THR A 10 6.02 6.52 5.36
C THR A 10 4.52 6.29 5.21
N TYR A 11 3.81 7.32 4.73
CA TYR A 11 2.40 7.23 4.32
C TYR A 11 2.19 6.43 3.01
N GLY A 12 3.22 5.74 2.49
CA GLY A 12 3.07 4.81 1.37
C GLY A 12 2.30 3.56 1.77
N GLY A 13 1.63 2.92 0.80
CA GLY A 13 0.73 1.79 1.06
C GLY A 13 1.34 0.67 1.93
N SER A 14 2.59 0.30 1.68
CA SER A 14 3.28 -0.75 2.48
C SER A 14 3.52 -0.35 3.94
N GLY A 15 3.86 0.94 4.19
CA GLY A 15 4.04 1.45 5.56
C GLY A 15 2.71 1.44 6.33
N ILE A 16 1.63 1.88 5.69
CA ILE A 16 0.29 1.86 6.27
C ILE A 16 -0.15 0.42 6.56
N VAL A 17 -0.04 -0.50 5.60
CA VAL A 17 -0.41 -1.91 5.80
C VAL A 17 0.35 -2.54 6.96
N ALA A 18 1.67 -2.31 7.06
CA ALA A 18 2.49 -2.82 8.16
C ALA A 18 2.05 -2.25 9.52
N THR A 19 1.73 -0.95 9.56
CA THR A 19 1.30 -0.26 10.78
C THR A 19 -0.06 -0.75 11.24
N GLU A 20 -1.05 -0.79 10.35
CA GLU A 20 -2.41 -1.27 10.62
C GLU A 20 -2.42 -2.74 11.07
N LEU A 21 -1.62 -3.60 10.41
CA LEU A 21 -1.44 -4.99 10.83
C LEU A 21 -0.93 -5.08 12.27
N GLY A 22 0.14 -4.35 12.58
CA GLY A 22 0.75 -4.39 13.90
C GLY A 22 -0.15 -3.82 14.98
N MET A 23 -0.87 -2.72 14.74
CA MET A 23 -1.85 -2.16 15.67
C MET A 23 -2.97 -3.16 15.95
N SER A 24 -3.47 -3.83 14.91
CA SER A 24 -4.55 -4.80 15.05
C SER A 24 -4.12 -6.06 15.81
N LEU A 25 -2.88 -6.50 15.62
CA LEU A 25 -2.28 -7.57 16.43
C LEU A 25 -2.15 -7.13 17.89
N ALA A 26 -1.69 -5.92 18.15
CA ALA A 26 -1.56 -5.37 19.50
C ALA A 26 -2.92 -5.26 20.22
N ASN A 27 -3.98 -4.86 19.50
CA ASN A 27 -5.36 -4.83 20.01
C ASN A 27 -5.89 -6.23 20.36
N LYS A 28 -5.35 -7.28 19.75
CA LYS A 28 -5.62 -8.69 20.13
C LYS A 28 -4.75 -9.20 21.28
N GLY A 29 -3.88 -8.36 21.84
CA GLY A 29 -3.02 -8.70 22.98
C GLY A 29 -1.67 -9.30 22.61
N TYR A 30 -1.25 -9.24 21.34
CA TYR A 30 0.13 -9.56 20.95
C TYR A 30 1.06 -8.38 21.32
N GLU A 31 2.27 -8.66 21.78
CA GLU A 31 3.30 -7.65 22.00
C GLU A 31 4.00 -7.36 20.66
N VAL A 32 3.90 -6.12 20.17
CA VAL A 32 4.38 -5.74 18.83
C VAL A 32 5.47 -4.68 18.93
N HIS A 33 6.63 -5.00 18.36
CA HIS A 33 7.82 -4.16 18.34
C HIS A 33 8.09 -3.63 16.96
N PHE A 34 7.81 -2.36 16.71
CA PHE A 34 8.14 -1.70 15.44
C PHE A 34 9.61 -1.25 15.47
N ILE A 35 10.38 -1.65 14.46
CA ILE A 35 11.79 -1.29 14.28
C ILE A 35 11.94 -0.54 12.96
N SER A 36 12.16 0.78 13.01
CA SER A 36 12.18 1.65 11.84
C SER A 36 13.04 2.90 12.06
N SER A 37 13.37 3.63 10.99
CA SER A 37 14.17 4.86 11.04
C SER A 37 13.46 6.05 11.69
N ALA A 38 12.13 6.07 11.63
CA ALA A 38 11.27 7.06 12.28
C ALA A 38 9.97 6.38 12.73
N LEU A 39 9.17 7.08 13.52
CA LEU A 39 7.86 6.59 13.95
C LEU A 39 7.00 6.30 12.70
N PRO A 40 6.48 5.07 12.53
CA PRO A 40 5.61 4.75 11.42
C PRO A 40 4.36 5.63 11.37
N ALA A 41 3.96 5.98 10.16
CA ALA A 41 2.75 6.76 9.94
C ALA A 41 1.52 6.09 10.56
N ARG A 42 0.67 6.84 11.23
CA ARG A 42 -0.54 6.39 11.95
C ARG A 42 -0.30 5.48 13.17
N LEU A 43 0.96 5.18 13.55
CA LEU A 43 1.22 4.31 14.70
C LEU A 43 0.73 4.95 15.99
N ASP A 44 -0.21 4.30 16.67
CA ASP A 44 -0.65 4.69 18.01
C ASP A 44 0.25 4.05 19.09
N ILE A 45 1.18 4.83 19.61
CA ILE A 45 2.09 4.40 20.68
C ILE A 45 1.46 4.42 22.07
N THR A 46 0.20 4.82 22.21
CA THR A 46 -0.51 4.80 23.50
C THR A 46 -1.00 3.40 23.87
N ASN A 47 -1.08 2.49 22.89
CA ASN A 47 -1.40 1.09 23.13
C ASN A 47 -0.27 0.41 23.93
N PRO A 48 -0.54 -0.17 25.11
CA PRO A 48 0.47 -0.76 25.98
C PRO A 48 1.21 -1.98 25.40
N ASN A 49 0.67 -2.56 24.33
CA ASN A 49 1.27 -3.69 23.61
C ASN A 49 2.14 -3.26 22.42
N ILE A 50 2.30 -1.95 22.18
CA ILE A 50 3.10 -1.40 21.08
C ILE A 50 4.38 -0.79 21.60
N PHE A 51 5.50 -1.21 21.03
CA PHE A 51 6.84 -0.70 21.33
C PHE A 51 7.49 -0.19 20.04
N PHE A 52 8.07 1.00 20.11
CA PHE A 52 8.79 1.58 18.97
C PHE A 52 10.28 1.66 19.26
N HIS A 53 11.09 1.14 18.34
CA HIS A 53 12.54 1.14 18.40
C HIS A 53 13.09 1.90 17.20
N LYS A 54 13.56 3.11 17.46
CA LYS A 54 14.16 3.95 16.41
C LYS A 54 15.55 3.45 16.03
N VAL A 55 15.75 3.18 14.76
CA VAL A 55 17.07 2.90 14.19
C VAL A 55 17.81 4.22 13.99
N ASN A 56 18.83 4.46 14.79
CA ASN A 56 19.69 5.62 14.65
C ASN A 56 20.96 5.23 13.87
N VAL A 57 21.23 5.96 12.80
CA VAL A 57 22.46 5.81 12.03
C VAL A 57 23.42 6.92 12.43
N GLN A 58 24.57 6.54 12.95
CA GLN A 58 25.58 7.49 13.36
C GLN A 58 26.26 8.08 12.11
N THR A 59 26.36 9.40 12.05
CA THR A 59 27.12 10.11 11.02
C THR A 59 28.61 9.95 11.32
N TYR A 60 29.36 9.43 10.33
CA TYR A 60 30.81 9.32 10.42
C TYR A 60 31.45 9.88 9.13
N PRO A 61 32.47 10.75 9.24
CA PRO A 61 32.99 11.50 8.08
C PRO A 61 33.52 10.62 6.92
N LEU A 62 33.96 9.38 7.21
CA LEU A 62 34.45 8.46 6.18
C LEU A 62 33.32 7.75 5.42
N PHE A 63 32.08 7.81 5.90
CA PHE A 63 30.95 7.21 5.21
C PHE A 63 30.36 8.20 4.21
N GLN A 64 30.59 7.99 2.93
CA GLN A 64 29.91 8.74 1.88
C GLN A 64 28.38 8.52 1.93
N TYR A 65 27.98 7.28 2.22
CA TYR A 65 26.58 6.90 2.43
C TYR A 65 26.44 6.28 3.81
N GLN A 66 25.38 6.63 4.51
CA GLN A 66 25.10 6.13 5.85
C GLN A 66 24.69 4.66 5.78
N PRO A 67 25.36 3.71 6.46
CA PRO A 67 25.08 2.27 6.41
C PRO A 67 23.83 1.92 7.24
N TYR A 68 22.67 2.26 6.72
CA TYR A 68 21.39 2.06 7.39
C TYR A 68 21.09 0.58 7.68
N ASP A 69 21.39 -0.30 6.76
CA ASP A 69 21.18 -1.75 6.85
C ASP A 69 21.99 -2.39 7.98
N ILE A 70 23.23 -1.94 8.20
CA ILE A 70 24.07 -2.37 9.32
C ILE A 70 23.47 -1.90 10.66
N ALA A 71 23.06 -0.63 10.74
CA ALA A 71 22.43 -0.09 11.94
C ALA A 71 21.09 -0.79 12.24
N LEU A 72 20.32 -1.09 11.21
CA LEU A 72 19.06 -1.83 11.31
C LEU A 72 19.30 -3.25 11.82
N SER A 73 20.25 -4.01 11.25
CA SER A 73 20.59 -5.36 11.70
C SER A 73 21.01 -5.39 13.17
N SER A 74 21.84 -4.43 13.60
CA SER A 74 22.28 -4.31 14.99
C SER A 74 21.11 -3.98 15.93
N MET A 75 20.18 -3.13 15.51
CA MET A 75 18.97 -2.83 16.29
C MET A 75 18.05 -4.04 16.40
N ILE A 76 17.83 -4.76 15.31
CA ILE A 76 17.02 -6.00 15.31
C ILE A 76 17.61 -7.01 16.28
N TYR A 77 18.91 -7.31 16.18
CA TYR A 77 19.61 -8.21 17.09
C TYR A 77 19.40 -7.82 18.57
N ARG A 78 19.57 -6.53 18.88
CA ARG A 78 19.39 -5.99 20.25
C ARG A 78 17.95 -6.17 20.75
N VAL A 79 16.95 -5.82 19.92
CA VAL A 79 15.53 -5.90 20.30
C VAL A 79 15.11 -7.35 20.50
N VAL A 80 15.52 -8.26 19.61
CA VAL A 80 15.22 -9.70 19.74
C VAL A 80 15.77 -10.25 21.07
N ASN A 81 17.03 -9.95 21.39
CA ASN A 81 17.66 -10.44 22.62
C ASN A 81 17.04 -9.83 23.88
N LEU A 82 16.73 -8.53 23.88
CA LEU A 82 16.21 -7.82 25.04
C LEU A 82 14.77 -8.24 25.38
N TYR A 83 13.92 -8.32 24.35
CA TYR A 83 12.48 -8.55 24.52
C TYR A 83 12.07 -10.01 24.28
N LYS A 84 13.01 -10.85 23.81
CA LYS A 84 12.74 -12.27 23.49
C LYS A 84 11.59 -12.42 22.50
N LEU A 85 11.76 -11.81 21.31
CA LEU A 85 10.77 -11.88 20.26
C LEU A 85 10.59 -13.32 19.76
N ASP A 86 9.37 -13.68 19.38
CA ASP A 86 9.02 -15.00 18.84
C ASP A 86 9.18 -15.06 17.31
N LEU A 87 9.05 -13.89 16.61
CA LEU A 87 9.05 -13.83 15.16
C LEU A 87 9.43 -12.42 14.68
N LEU A 88 10.13 -12.35 13.55
CA LEU A 88 10.33 -11.11 12.77
C LEU A 88 9.46 -11.11 11.53
N HIS A 89 8.80 -9.98 11.25
CA HIS A 89 8.07 -9.75 10.02
C HIS A 89 8.65 -8.54 9.28
N ALA A 90 9.31 -8.79 8.17
CA ALA A 90 9.89 -7.77 7.30
C ALA A 90 8.90 -7.41 6.18
N HIS A 91 8.54 -6.14 6.08
CA HIS A 91 7.84 -5.59 4.94
C HIS A 91 8.85 -5.03 3.95
N TYR A 92 9.02 -5.68 2.82
CA TYR A 92 10.04 -5.59 1.77
C TYR A 92 11.24 -6.51 1.92
N ALA A 93 11.69 -7.05 0.78
CA ALA A 93 12.91 -7.86 0.68
C ALA A 93 14.16 -7.05 1.07
N ILE A 94 14.26 -5.82 0.60
CA ILE A 94 15.33 -4.87 0.94
C ILE A 94 14.76 -3.52 1.39
N PRO A 95 15.36 -2.87 2.38
CA PRO A 95 16.50 -3.33 3.19
C PRO A 95 16.11 -4.30 4.32
N TYR A 96 14.79 -4.50 4.59
CA TYR A 96 14.31 -5.07 5.84
C TYR A 96 14.58 -6.57 5.99
N ALA A 97 14.19 -7.42 5.01
CA ALA A 97 14.47 -8.85 5.13
C ALA A 97 15.99 -9.15 5.05
N TYR A 98 16.73 -8.36 4.26
CA TYR A 98 18.18 -8.47 4.20
C TYR A 98 18.84 -8.18 5.55
N ALA A 99 18.46 -7.08 6.20
CA ALA A 99 18.94 -6.71 7.53
C ALA A 99 18.50 -7.70 8.61
N ALA A 100 17.25 -8.19 8.52
CA ALA A 100 16.72 -9.21 9.43
C ALA A 100 17.50 -10.52 9.32
N PHE A 101 17.82 -10.97 8.11
CA PHE A 101 18.68 -12.15 7.90
C PHE A 101 20.06 -11.94 8.51
N THR A 102 20.68 -10.78 8.33
CA THR A 102 21.97 -10.46 8.94
C THR A 102 21.89 -10.51 10.47
N ALA A 103 20.84 -9.93 11.06
CA ALA A 103 20.60 -10.01 12.50
C ALA A 103 20.40 -11.48 12.97
N LYS A 104 19.67 -12.28 12.18
CA LYS A 104 19.46 -13.70 12.45
C LYS A 104 20.79 -14.48 12.49
N GLN A 105 21.76 -14.15 11.60
CA GLN A 105 23.10 -14.76 11.67
C GLN A 105 23.85 -14.39 12.96
N MET A 106 23.80 -13.10 13.37
CA MET A 106 24.39 -12.69 14.65
C MET A 106 23.74 -13.39 15.85
N LEU A 107 22.42 -13.58 15.84
CA LEU A 107 21.72 -14.30 16.89
C LEU A 107 22.13 -15.76 16.97
N LYS A 108 22.39 -16.43 15.84
CA LYS A 108 22.85 -17.83 15.78
C LYS A 108 24.22 -18.01 16.46
N GLU A 109 25.13 -17.05 16.30
CA GLU A 109 26.43 -17.09 16.99
C GLU A 109 26.28 -17.10 18.52
N ASP A 110 25.19 -16.50 19.04
CA ASP A 110 24.86 -16.49 20.47
C ASP A 110 23.99 -17.71 20.89
N GLY A 111 23.76 -18.66 20.02
CA GLY A 111 22.89 -19.82 20.27
C GLY A 111 21.40 -19.51 20.27
N ASN A 112 21.00 -18.34 19.76
CA ASN A 112 19.62 -17.96 19.53
C ASN A 112 19.28 -18.04 18.03
N ASP A 113 18.05 -18.33 17.70
CA ASP A 113 17.53 -18.18 16.35
C ASP A 113 16.06 -17.73 16.38
N ILE A 114 15.59 -17.11 15.31
CA ILE A 114 14.26 -16.53 15.22
C ILE A 114 13.69 -16.70 13.81
N PRO A 115 12.42 -17.10 13.64
CA PRO A 115 11.80 -17.17 12.31
C PRO A 115 11.58 -15.79 11.71
N LEU A 116 11.78 -15.71 10.38
CA LEU A 116 11.63 -14.51 9.57
C LEU A 116 10.52 -14.70 8.54
N VAL A 117 9.51 -13.86 8.61
CA VAL A 117 8.48 -13.70 7.57
C VAL A 117 8.82 -12.48 6.73
N THR A 118 8.61 -12.56 5.41
CA THR A 118 8.78 -11.42 4.50
C THR A 118 7.54 -11.22 3.65
N THR A 119 6.95 -10.02 3.70
CA THR A 119 5.89 -9.58 2.79
C THR A 119 6.45 -8.72 1.67
N LEU A 120 6.19 -9.14 0.43
CA LEU A 120 6.57 -8.43 -0.79
C LEU A 120 5.48 -7.41 -1.14
N HIS A 121 5.88 -6.16 -1.44
CA HIS A 121 4.95 -5.05 -1.67
C HIS A 121 4.97 -4.48 -3.09
N GLY A 122 5.95 -4.87 -3.91
CA GLY A 122 6.00 -4.52 -5.32
C GLY A 122 7.21 -3.68 -5.73
N THR A 123 7.48 -2.53 -5.11
CA THR A 123 8.64 -1.70 -5.45
C THR A 123 9.96 -2.48 -5.32
N ASP A 124 10.05 -3.36 -4.34
CA ASP A 124 11.17 -4.28 -4.11
C ASP A 124 11.29 -5.38 -5.17
N ILE A 125 10.26 -5.61 -5.96
CA ILE A 125 10.21 -6.65 -6.99
C ILE A 125 10.29 -6.04 -8.39
N THR A 126 9.38 -5.14 -8.71
CA THR A 126 9.14 -4.67 -10.08
C THR A 126 9.96 -3.44 -10.48
N LEU A 127 10.45 -2.67 -9.51
CA LEU A 127 11.24 -1.46 -9.74
C LEU A 127 12.68 -1.62 -9.24
N VAL A 128 12.89 -1.36 -7.95
CA VAL A 128 14.23 -1.37 -7.34
C VAL A 128 14.87 -2.75 -7.41
N GLY A 129 14.07 -3.80 -7.21
CA GLY A 129 14.58 -5.18 -7.16
C GLY A 129 15.14 -5.69 -8.47
N GLN A 130 14.74 -5.12 -9.61
CA GLN A 130 15.29 -5.52 -10.92
C GLN A 130 16.61 -4.81 -11.28
N HIS A 131 16.96 -3.75 -10.55
CA HIS A 131 18.22 -3.06 -10.79
C HIS A 131 19.41 -3.98 -10.51
N PRO A 132 20.43 -4.06 -11.39
CA PRO A 132 21.56 -4.99 -11.23
C PRO A 132 22.26 -4.89 -9.88
N SER A 133 22.33 -3.70 -9.28
CA SER A 133 22.93 -3.48 -7.96
C SER A 133 22.17 -4.12 -6.81
N TYR A 134 20.88 -4.45 -6.98
CA TYR A 134 20.03 -4.94 -5.90
C TYR A 134 19.46 -6.34 -6.15
N LYS A 135 19.39 -6.77 -7.41
CA LYS A 135 18.72 -8.01 -7.82
C LYS A 135 19.15 -9.23 -7.01
N HIS A 136 20.45 -9.42 -6.87
CA HIS A 136 20.98 -10.58 -6.12
C HIS A 136 20.67 -10.52 -4.63
N ALA A 137 20.70 -9.30 -4.03
CA ALA A 137 20.35 -9.11 -2.63
C ALA A 137 18.84 -9.37 -2.38
N VAL A 138 17.98 -8.96 -3.30
CA VAL A 138 16.53 -9.22 -3.23
C VAL A 138 16.24 -10.71 -3.33
N GLU A 139 16.76 -11.38 -4.36
CA GLU A 139 16.59 -12.84 -4.54
C GLU A 139 17.10 -13.62 -3.33
N PHE A 140 18.27 -13.25 -2.83
CA PHE A 140 18.86 -13.85 -1.64
C PHE A 140 17.95 -13.66 -0.42
N SER A 141 17.52 -12.44 -0.13
CA SER A 141 16.71 -12.10 1.05
C SER A 141 15.39 -12.87 1.06
N ILE A 142 14.73 -12.95 -0.10
CA ILE A 142 13.47 -13.69 -0.25
C ILE A 142 13.73 -15.17 0.08
N ASN A 143 14.76 -15.77 -0.49
CA ASN A 143 15.09 -17.19 -0.29
C ASN A 143 15.55 -17.52 1.14
N GLN A 144 16.02 -16.55 1.92
CA GLN A 144 16.42 -16.73 3.32
C GLN A 144 15.25 -16.60 4.31
N SER A 145 14.10 -16.09 3.88
CA SER A 145 12.91 -15.99 4.74
C SER A 145 12.31 -17.36 5.04
N ASP A 146 11.79 -17.57 6.24
CA ASP A 146 11.16 -18.83 6.66
C ASP A 146 9.74 -18.96 6.10
N ALA A 147 9.03 -17.83 5.94
CA ALA A 147 7.80 -17.73 5.17
C ALA A 147 7.81 -16.46 4.30
N ILE A 148 7.18 -16.54 3.14
CA ILE A 148 7.12 -15.43 2.18
C ILE A 148 5.67 -15.17 1.82
N THR A 149 5.26 -13.90 1.87
CA THR A 149 3.93 -13.50 1.40
C THR A 149 4.03 -12.46 0.30
N SER A 150 3.02 -12.43 -0.56
CA SER A 150 2.82 -11.41 -1.58
C SER A 150 1.44 -10.78 -1.43
N VAL A 151 1.32 -9.49 -1.73
CA VAL A 151 0.06 -8.75 -1.57
C VAL A 151 -0.95 -9.00 -2.70
N SER A 152 -0.58 -9.75 -3.74
CA SER A 152 -1.45 -10.13 -4.86
C SER A 152 -0.90 -11.35 -5.60
N GLU A 153 -1.75 -12.05 -6.34
CA GLU A 153 -1.33 -13.12 -7.26
C GLU A 153 -0.47 -12.56 -8.40
N SER A 154 -0.80 -11.35 -8.89
CA SER A 154 0.00 -10.66 -9.89
C SER A 154 1.43 -10.44 -9.41
N LEU A 155 1.63 -9.91 -8.21
CA LEU A 155 2.98 -9.67 -7.67
C LEU A 155 3.73 -10.99 -7.40
N LYS A 156 3.04 -12.05 -6.95
CA LYS A 156 3.62 -13.39 -6.82
C LYS A 156 4.14 -13.88 -8.16
N LYS A 157 3.34 -13.75 -9.23
CA LYS A 157 3.73 -14.14 -10.59
C LYS A 157 4.95 -13.36 -11.06
N ASP A 158 4.97 -12.04 -10.89
CA ASP A 158 6.11 -11.20 -11.23
C ASP A 158 7.36 -11.61 -10.46
N THR A 159 7.23 -11.90 -9.17
CA THR A 159 8.34 -12.35 -8.33
C THR A 159 8.95 -13.63 -8.85
N LEU A 160 8.13 -14.63 -9.18
CA LEU A 160 8.58 -15.92 -9.73
C LEU A 160 9.17 -15.80 -11.15
N GLN A 161 8.73 -14.78 -11.91
CA GLN A 161 9.26 -14.50 -13.24
C GLN A 161 10.63 -13.83 -13.19
N PHE A 162 10.85 -12.90 -12.25
CA PHE A 162 12.05 -12.07 -12.22
C PHE A 162 13.19 -12.66 -11.38
N PHE A 163 12.86 -13.53 -10.43
CA PHE A 163 13.81 -14.09 -9.47
C PHE A 163 13.68 -15.60 -9.38
N ASN A 164 14.82 -16.27 -9.09
CA ASN A 164 14.84 -17.71 -8.85
C ASN A 164 14.46 -18.00 -7.39
N ILE A 165 13.17 -18.00 -7.10
CA ILE A 165 12.65 -18.27 -5.77
C ILE A 165 12.43 -19.76 -5.58
N LYS A 166 13.01 -20.29 -4.49
CA LYS A 166 13.02 -21.74 -4.18
C LYS A 166 11.92 -22.15 -3.18
N LYS A 167 11.25 -21.16 -2.60
CA LYS A 167 10.22 -21.33 -1.57
C LYS A 167 8.87 -20.96 -2.09
N GLU A 168 7.82 -21.51 -1.48
CA GLU A 168 6.45 -21.12 -1.77
C GLU A 168 6.19 -19.67 -1.33
N ILE A 169 5.45 -18.93 -2.15
CA ILE A 169 4.95 -17.59 -1.84
C ILE A 169 3.45 -17.73 -1.59
N GLN A 170 3.02 -17.46 -0.38
CA GLN A 170 1.60 -17.38 -0.03
C GLN A 170 1.06 -16.01 -0.41
N VAL A 171 -0.11 -15.94 -1.05
CA VAL A 171 -0.78 -14.65 -1.26
C VAL A 171 -1.62 -14.33 -0.03
N ILE A 172 -1.31 -13.20 0.60
CA ILE A 172 -2.14 -12.56 1.62
C ILE A 172 -2.33 -11.12 1.15
N THR A 173 -3.53 -10.82 0.69
CA THR A 173 -3.85 -9.52 0.09
C THR A 173 -3.69 -8.38 1.09
N ASN A 174 -3.44 -7.18 0.58
CA ASN A 174 -3.62 -5.98 1.39
C ASN A 174 -5.08 -5.88 1.84
N PHE A 175 -5.30 -5.07 2.86
CA PHE A 175 -6.57 -4.90 3.53
C PHE A 175 -6.81 -3.45 3.92
N ILE A 176 -8.02 -3.18 4.33
CA ILE A 176 -8.45 -1.92 4.97
C ILE A 176 -9.28 -2.23 6.21
N ASP A 177 -9.35 -1.32 7.15
CA ASP A 177 -10.33 -1.36 8.22
C ASP A 177 -11.61 -0.66 7.74
N ASN A 178 -12.63 -1.46 7.38
CA ASN A 178 -13.90 -0.92 6.90
C ASN A 178 -14.64 -0.08 7.95
N SER A 179 -14.36 -0.24 9.24
CA SER A 179 -14.99 0.56 10.30
C SER A 179 -14.64 2.05 10.20
N GLU A 180 -13.49 2.40 9.62
CA GLU A 180 -13.11 3.80 9.38
C GLU A 180 -14.02 4.49 8.36
N PHE A 181 -14.69 3.73 7.48
CA PHE A 181 -15.58 4.24 6.44
C PHE A 181 -17.06 4.33 6.86
N ASP A 182 -17.42 3.78 8.03
CA ASP A 182 -18.80 3.83 8.56
C ASP A 182 -19.06 5.11 9.39
N VAL A 183 -18.10 6.01 9.48
CA VAL A 183 -18.26 7.26 10.21
C VAL A 183 -19.17 8.22 9.45
N VAL A 184 -20.09 8.88 10.18
CA VAL A 184 -20.97 9.91 9.62
C VAL A 184 -20.13 11.04 9.03
N ASN A 185 -20.32 11.30 7.73
CA ASN A 185 -19.56 12.32 7.03
C ASN A 185 -20.15 13.71 7.29
N GLU A 186 -19.47 14.49 8.12
CA GLU A 186 -19.83 15.90 8.39
C GLU A 186 -19.40 16.86 7.27
N CYS A 187 -18.56 16.40 6.31
CA CYS A 187 -18.12 17.19 5.19
C CYS A 187 -19.24 17.35 4.17
N GLN A 188 -19.53 18.59 3.80
CA GLN A 188 -20.61 18.86 2.86
C GLN A 188 -20.09 18.80 1.43
N ARG A 189 -20.75 18.01 0.58
CA ARG A 189 -20.44 17.90 -0.85
C ARG A 189 -20.45 19.29 -1.53
N THR A 190 -21.28 20.20 -1.09
CA THR A 190 -21.40 21.59 -1.59
C THR A 190 -20.12 22.42 -1.43
N GLN A 191 -19.17 21.99 -0.60
CA GLN A 191 -17.85 22.63 -0.50
C GLN A 191 -16.95 22.32 -1.72
N PHE A 192 -17.26 21.27 -2.48
CA PHE A 192 -16.45 20.79 -3.60
C PHE A 192 -17.14 20.92 -4.95
N ALA A 193 -18.46 20.77 -5.01
CA ALA A 193 -19.25 20.80 -6.23
C ALA A 193 -20.67 21.29 -5.99
N ASN A 194 -21.31 21.85 -7.03
CA ASN A 194 -22.72 22.13 -6.99
C ASN A 194 -23.55 20.82 -7.03
N PRO A 195 -24.85 20.86 -6.66
CA PRO A 195 -25.69 19.65 -6.63
C PRO A 195 -25.80 18.92 -7.99
N ASP A 196 -25.68 19.65 -9.10
CA ASP A 196 -25.75 19.12 -10.47
C ASP A 196 -24.39 18.73 -11.06
N GLU A 197 -23.30 18.88 -10.30
CA GLU A 197 -21.94 18.51 -10.72
C GLU A 197 -21.55 17.16 -10.14
N LYS A 198 -20.89 16.34 -10.95
CA LYS A 198 -20.25 15.08 -10.52
C LYS A 198 -18.83 15.34 -10.03
N ILE A 199 -18.36 14.53 -9.07
CA ILE A 199 -17.00 14.64 -8.52
C ILE A 199 -16.17 13.44 -8.95
N LEU A 200 -15.12 13.70 -9.74
CA LEU A 200 -14.05 12.75 -10.00
C LEU A 200 -12.93 13.01 -9.00
N ILE A 201 -12.25 11.94 -8.57
CA ILE A 201 -11.16 12.05 -7.60
C ILE A 201 -9.97 11.18 -8.02
N HIS A 202 -8.76 11.69 -7.76
CA HIS A 202 -7.51 10.95 -7.85
C HIS A 202 -6.69 11.13 -6.57
N VAL A 203 -6.13 10.03 -6.06
CA VAL A 203 -5.30 10.03 -4.85
C VAL A 203 -4.01 9.28 -5.14
N SER A 204 -2.87 9.97 -5.06
CA SER A 204 -1.57 9.32 -5.21
C SER A 204 -0.43 10.19 -4.70
N ASN A 205 0.77 9.60 -4.63
CA ASN A 205 2.02 10.33 -4.36
C ASN A 205 2.62 10.99 -5.63
N LEU A 206 1.82 11.23 -6.65
CA LEU A 206 2.13 11.92 -7.91
C LEU A 206 3.52 11.55 -8.50
N ARG A 207 3.83 10.25 -8.50
CA ARG A 207 5.01 9.70 -9.18
C ARG A 207 4.69 9.43 -10.67
N PRO A 208 5.68 9.34 -11.55
CA PRO A 208 5.47 9.05 -12.98
C PRO A 208 4.58 7.83 -13.23
N VAL A 209 4.77 6.74 -12.49
CA VAL A 209 3.96 5.51 -12.59
C VAL A 209 2.47 5.71 -12.31
N LYS A 210 2.06 6.84 -11.69
CA LYS A 210 0.66 7.19 -11.40
C LYS A 210 -0.02 7.94 -12.53
N ARG A 211 0.74 8.41 -13.54
CA ARG A 211 0.27 8.99 -14.80
C ARG A 211 -0.77 10.10 -14.59
N VAL A 212 -0.47 11.06 -13.70
CA VAL A 212 -1.40 12.14 -13.33
C VAL A 212 -1.83 13.00 -14.53
N GLU A 213 -0.99 13.12 -15.55
CA GLU A 213 -1.36 13.83 -16.81
C GLU A 213 -2.56 13.16 -17.48
N GLU A 214 -2.65 11.83 -17.45
CA GLU A 214 -3.81 11.11 -17.99
C GLU A 214 -5.08 11.38 -17.17
N VAL A 215 -4.97 11.49 -15.84
CA VAL A 215 -6.11 11.92 -14.99
C VAL A 215 -6.66 13.26 -15.47
N LEU A 216 -5.78 14.22 -15.77
CA LEU A 216 -6.15 15.56 -16.24
C LEU A 216 -6.79 15.50 -17.63
N ILE A 217 -6.26 14.69 -18.56
CA ILE A 217 -6.81 14.53 -19.91
C ILE A 217 -8.17 13.82 -19.85
N ILE A 218 -8.30 12.77 -19.05
CA ILE A 218 -9.58 12.08 -18.83
C ILE A 218 -10.62 13.09 -18.32
N PHE A 219 -10.28 13.86 -17.29
CA PHE A 219 -11.17 14.87 -16.75
C PHE A 219 -11.56 15.91 -17.80
N LYS A 220 -10.62 16.46 -18.57
CA LYS A 220 -10.87 17.39 -19.67
C LYS A 220 -11.85 16.84 -20.71
N ASN A 221 -11.80 15.53 -21.00
CA ASN A 221 -12.72 14.87 -21.92
C ASN A 221 -14.12 14.69 -21.30
N VAL A 222 -14.18 14.28 -20.04
CA VAL A 222 -15.43 14.07 -19.29
C VAL A 222 -16.17 15.39 -19.11
N GLU A 223 -15.51 16.46 -18.72
CA GLU A 223 -16.09 17.78 -18.43
C GLU A 223 -16.84 18.38 -19.62
N LYS A 224 -16.39 18.09 -20.86
CA LYS A 224 -17.10 18.49 -22.10
C LYS A 224 -18.49 17.86 -22.26
N LYS A 225 -18.78 16.78 -21.56
CA LYS A 225 -20.01 15.98 -21.69
C LYS A 225 -20.85 15.96 -20.42
N VAL A 226 -20.20 15.99 -19.24
CA VAL A 226 -20.80 15.88 -17.93
C VAL A 226 -20.28 17.01 -17.06
N LYS A 227 -21.17 17.84 -16.51
CA LYS A 227 -20.78 18.86 -15.53
C LYS A 227 -20.07 18.20 -14.36
N SER A 228 -18.81 18.52 -14.16
CA SER A 228 -18.00 17.82 -13.17
C SER A 228 -16.87 18.66 -12.59
N LYS A 229 -16.37 18.22 -11.45
CA LYS A 229 -15.19 18.72 -10.75
C LYS A 229 -14.18 17.58 -10.60
N LEU A 230 -12.90 17.93 -10.55
CA LEU A 230 -11.82 16.99 -10.25
C LEU A 230 -11.16 17.40 -8.93
N ILE A 231 -10.98 16.43 -8.05
CA ILE A 231 -10.20 16.57 -6.82
C ILE A 231 -8.92 15.74 -6.98
N ILE A 232 -7.77 16.35 -6.78
CA ILE A 232 -6.49 15.66 -6.73
C ILE A 232 -5.93 15.77 -5.31
N ILE A 233 -5.63 14.61 -4.72
CA ILE A 233 -5.07 14.48 -3.37
C ILE A 233 -3.69 13.84 -3.47
N GLY A 234 -2.73 14.45 -2.79
CA GLY A 234 -1.35 14.01 -2.70
C GLY A 234 -0.37 15.00 -3.24
N GLU A 235 0.91 14.66 -3.08
CA GLU A 235 2.05 15.47 -3.48
C GLU A 235 3.11 14.56 -4.09
N GLY A 236 3.92 15.11 -5.00
CA GLY A 236 5.00 14.36 -5.62
C GLY A 236 5.66 15.07 -6.78
N PRO A 237 6.64 14.41 -7.42
CA PRO A 237 7.45 15.02 -8.47
C PRO A 237 6.67 15.48 -9.70
N GLU A 238 5.50 14.88 -9.98
CA GLU A 238 4.67 15.22 -11.15
C GLU A 238 3.72 16.42 -10.90
N MET A 239 3.81 17.10 -9.75
CA MET A 239 2.98 18.28 -9.45
C MET A 239 3.22 19.41 -10.46
N GLU A 240 4.45 19.55 -10.96
CA GLU A 240 4.78 20.57 -11.97
C GLU A 240 4.00 20.36 -13.27
N LYS A 241 3.80 19.12 -13.69
CA LYS A 241 2.97 18.78 -14.86
C LYS A 241 1.49 19.15 -14.64
N VAL A 242 1.01 19.02 -13.42
CA VAL A 242 -0.35 19.46 -13.07
C VAL A 242 -0.48 20.97 -13.23
N ASN A 243 0.49 21.74 -12.74
CA ASN A 243 0.51 23.19 -12.86
C ASN A 243 0.59 23.62 -14.33
N GLN A 244 1.49 23.05 -15.11
CA GLN A 244 1.62 23.31 -16.54
C GLN A 244 0.30 23.04 -17.28
N PHE A 245 -0.35 21.90 -17.00
CA PHE A 245 -1.65 21.59 -17.61
C PHE A 245 -2.71 22.65 -17.30
N LEU A 246 -2.75 23.18 -16.06
CA LEU A 246 -3.68 24.23 -15.67
C LEU A 246 -3.38 25.56 -16.38
N GLU A 247 -2.12 25.93 -16.57
CA GLU A 247 -1.71 27.10 -17.34
C GLU A 247 -2.17 27.01 -18.81
N GLU A 248 -2.02 25.83 -19.41
CA GLU A 248 -2.46 25.56 -20.79
C GLU A 248 -4.00 25.43 -20.92
N ASN A 249 -4.72 25.21 -19.82
CA ASN A 249 -6.17 25.03 -19.81
C ASN A 249 -6.86 25.91 -18.73
N PRO A 250 -6.76 27.25 -18.83
CA PRO A 250 -7.21 28.15 -17.75
C PRO A 250 -8.71 28.05 -17.43
N HIS A 251 -9.54 27.58 -18.37
CA HIS A 251 -10.98 27.35 -18.15
C HIS A 251 -11.26 26.17 -17.19
N LEU A 252 -10.29 25.31 -16.90
CA LEU A 252 -10.39 24.19 -15.97
C LEU A 252 -9.91 24.53 -14.54
N ILE A 253 -9.25 25.67 -14.32
CA ILE A 253 -8.70 26.05 -13.00
C ILE A 253 -9.80 26.04 -11.92
N SER A 254 -10.99 26.58 -12.22
CA SER A 254 -12.11 26.60 -11.28
C SER A 254 -12.79 25.24 -11.09
N LYS A 255 -12.44 24.25 -11.88
CA LYS A 255 -13.02 22.89 -11.89
C LYS A 255 -12.12 21.84 -11.30
N ILE A 256 -10.82 22.13 -11.11
CA ILE A 256 -9.82 21.23 -10.55
C ILE A 256 -9.37 21.77 -9.19
N ARG A 257 -9.48 20.93 -8.16
CA ARG A 257 -9.07 21.29 -6.80
C ARG A 257 -7.90 20.42 -6.35
N LEU A 258 -6.79 21.06 -6.03
CA LEU A 258 -5.59 20.42 -5.50
C LEU A 258 -5.62 20.55 -3.98
N LEU A 259 -5.60 19.45 -3.24
CA LEU A 259 -5.70 19.45 -1.78
C LEU A 259 -4.38 19.12 -1.06
N GLY A 260 -3.34 18.73 -1.82
CA GLY A 260 -2.11 18.25 -1.18
C GLY A 260 -2.36 17.02 -0.32
N LYS A 261 -1.62 16.88 0.78
CA LYS A 261 -1.86 15.80 1.75
C LYS A 261 -3.02 16.16 2.66
N VAL A 262 -3.92 15.21 2.86
CA VAL A 262 -5.09 15.34 3.73
C VAL A 262 -5.07 14.28 4.83
N ASN A 263 -5.58 14.61 6.00
CA ASN A 263 -5.68 13.66 7.12
C ASN A 263 -6.95 12.80 7.00
N ASP A 264 -8.06 13.41 6.55
CA ASP A 264 -9.39 12.76 6.47
C ASP A 264 -9.73 12.35 5.03
N LEU A 265 -8.87 11.53 4.41
CA LEU A 265 -9.04 11.08 3.04
C LEU A 265 -10.41 10.42 2.81
N TYR A 266 -10.85 9.61 3.74
CA TYR A 266 -12.10 8.82 3.61
C TYR A 266 -13.34 9.69 3.45
N ARG A 267 -13.41 10.82 4.18
CA ARG A 267 -14.53 11.76 4.06
C ARG A 267 -14.64 12.37 2.66
N ILE A 268 -13.50 12.61 2.00
CA ILE A 268 -13.50 13.18 0.65
C ILE A 268 -13.85 12.10 -0.38
N LEU A 269 -13.33 10.88 -0.20
CA LEU A 269 -13.70 9.75 -1.05
C LEU A 269 -15.22 9.49 -1.03
N GLN A 270 -15.86 9.49 0.14
CA GLN A 270 -17.32 9.31 0.27
C GLN A 270 -18.16 10.34 -0.49
N LEU A 271 -17.63 11.54 -0.74
CA LEU A 271 -18.32 12.59 -1.50
C LEU A 271 -18.16 12.43 -3.02
N SER A 272 -17.28 11.54 -3.45
CA SER A 272 -16.90 11.41 -4.85
C SER A 272 -17.80 10.43 -5.60
N ASP A 273 -17.86 10.60 -6.92
CA ASP A 273 -18.68 9.76 -7.77
C ASP A 273 -17.86 8.71 -8.52
N VAL A 274 -16.60 9.04 -8.87
CA VAL A 274 -15.69 8.13 -9.58
C VAL A 274 -14.25 8.39 -9.13
N PHE A 275 -13.51 7.32 -8.85
CA PHE A 275 -12.09 7.34 -8.58
C PHE A 275 -11.30 7.00 -9.85
N LEU A 276 -10.29 7.81 -10.19
CA LEU A 276 -9.42 7.63 -11.35
C LEU A 276 -8.08 7.05 -10.96
N LEU A 277 -7.67 5.93 -11.56
CA LEU A 277 -6.38 5.27 -11.30
C LEU A 277 -5.73 4.77 -12.61
N PRO A 278 -5.22 5.65 -13.48
CA PRO A 278 -4.58 5.26 -14.74
C PRO A 278 -3.13 4.78 -14.56
N SER A 279 -2.80 4.21 -13.40
CA SER A 279 -1.44 3.81 -13.05
C SER A 279 -0.85 2.84 -14.06
N GLU A 280 0.44 3.01 -14.37
CA GLU A 280 1.19 2.09 -15.21
C GLU A 280 1.55 0.79 -14.46
N GLN A 281 1.72 0.89 -13.15
CA GLN A 281 2.07 -0.24 -12.30
C GLN A 281 1.44 -0.11 -10.92
N GLU A 282 0.80 -1.17 -10.47
CA GLU A 282 0.20 -1.32 -9.14
C GLU A 282 0.38 -2.75 -8.64
N SER A 283 0.92 -2.90 -7.45
CA SER A 283 1.09 -4.24 -6.87
C SER A 283 -0.21 -4.82 -6.35
N PHE A 284 -1.16 -3.96 -5.94
CA PHE A 284 -2.47 -4.36 -5.43
C PHE A 284 -3.56 -3.33 -5.76
N GLY A 285 -3.28 -2.02 -5.58
CA GLY A 285 -4.25 -0.97 -5.76
C GLY A 285 -4.96 -0.54 -4.46
N LEU A 286 -4.20 -0.34 -3.38
CA LEU A 286 -4.76 0.04 -2.08
C LEU A 286 -5.65 1.30 -2.17
N ALA A 287 -5.25 2.32 -2.94
CA ALA A 287 -6.05 3.52 -3.12
C ALA A 287 -7.40 3.26 -3.85
N ALA A 288 -7.43 2.27 -4.76
CA ALA A 288 -8.68 1.80 -5.36
C ALA A 288 -9.56 1.12 -4.30
N LEU A 289 -8.98 0.27 -3.47
CA LEU A 289 -9.70 -0.40 -2.38
C LEU A 289 -10.29 0.61 -1.38
N GLU A 290 -9.52 1.63 -0.99
CA GLU A 290 -9.99 2.73 -0.13
C GLU A 290 -11.16 3.48 -0.76
N ALA A 291 -11.09 3.78 -2.06
CA ALA A 291 -12.18 4.43 -2.79
C ALA A 291 -13.44 3.55 -2.81
N MET A 292 -13.29 2.25 -3.07
CA MET A 292 -14.40 1.29 -3.11
C MET A 292 -15.08 1.16 -1.74
N ALA A 293 -14.32 1.12 -0.65
CA ALA A 293 -14.86 1.12 0.71
C ALA A 293 -15.66 2.39 1.04
N ALA A 294 -15.27 3.51 0.43
CA ALA A 294 -15.98 4.78 0.52
C ALA A 294 -17.18 4.89 -0.46
N ASN A 295 -17.67 3.78 -1.02
CA ASN A 295 -18.72 3.74 -2.06
C ASN A 295 -18.34 4.49 -3.36
N THR A 296 -17.08 4.54 -3.74
CA THR A 296 -16.64 5.23 -4.96
C THR A 296 -16.12 4.21 -5.97
N PRO A 297 -16.84 3.96 -7.08
CA PRO A 297 -16.41 3.04 -8.13
C PRO A 297 -15.14 3.55 -8.83
N VAL A 298 -14.35 2.60 -9.35
CA VAL A 298 -13.00 2.87 -9.85
C VAL A 298 -12.93 2.74 -11.36
N ILE A 299 -12.40 3.75 -12.03
CA ILE A 299 -11.96 3.67 -13.43
C ILE A 299 -10.44 3.61 -13.41
N SER A 300 -9.87 2.48 -13.81
CA SER A 300 -8.44 2.23 -13.70
C SER A 300 -7.82 1.61 -14.95
N SER A 301 -6.50 1.62 -14.99
CA SER A 301 -5.75 0.74 -15.89
C SER A 301 -5.89 -0.72 -15.46
N ASN A 302 -5.68 -1.64 -16.42
CA ASN A 302 -5.57 -3.08 -16.20
C ASN A 302 -4.12 -3.44 -15.82
N ALA A 303 -3.60 -2.85 -14.74
CA ALA A 303 -2.20 -2.96 -14.35
C ALA A 303 -2.02 -3.79 -13.08
N GLY A 304 -1.11 -4.75 -13.11
CA GLY A 304 -0.67 -5.53 -11.95
C GLY A 304 -1.81 -6.16 -11.16
N GLY A 305 -1.89 -5.88 -9.87
CA GLY A 305 -2.91 -6.42 -8.96
C GLY A 305 -4.26 -5.67 -8.98
N ILE A 306 -4.43 -4.60 -9.77
CA ILE A 306 -5.71 -3.86 -9.82
C ILE A 306 -6.90 -4.76 -10.19
N PRO A 307 -6.81 -5.68 -11.19
CA PRO A 307 -7.94 -6.55 -11.55
C PRO A 307 -8.38 -7.53 -10.46
N GLU A 308 -7.56 -7.72 -9.42
CA GLU A 308 -7.93 -8.55 -8.26
C GLU A 308 -8.86 -7.79 -7.30
N VAL A 309 -8.85 -6.45 -7.38
CA VAL A 309 -9.65 -5.55 -6.54
C VAL A 309 -10.82 -4.96 -7.32
N ASN A 310 -10.56 -4.36 -8.49
CA ASN A 310 -11.55 -3.71 -9.35
C ASN A 310 -12.05 -4.66 -10.42
N ILE A 311 -13.32 -5.05 -10.36
CA ILE A 311 -13.94 -6.03 -11.27
C ILE A 311 -14.61 -5.31 -12.43
N GLN A 312 -14.21 -5.66 -13.68
CA GLN A 312 -14.70 -5.05 -14.91
C GLN A 312 -16.22 -5.09 -15.01
N GLY A 313 -16.84 -3.91 -15.09
CA GLY A 313 -18.29 -3.76 -15.27
C GLY A 313 -19.14 -4.00 -14.02
N GLU A 314 -18.52 -4.42 -12.91
CA GLU A 314 -19.21 -4.66 -11.63
C GLU A 314 -18.90 -3.58 -10.61
N THR A 315 -17.63 -3.35 -10.30
CA THR A 315 -17.19 -2.39 -9.28
C THR A 315 -16.58 -1.13 -9.88
N GLY A 316 -16.38 -1.13 -11.19
CA GLY A 316 -15.76 -0.09 -11.98
C GLY A 316 -15.48 -0.57 -13.40
N TYR A 317 -14.52 0.08 -14.05
CA TYR A 317 -14.06 -0.33 -15.39
C TYR A 317 -12.54 -0.35 -15.45
N LEU A 318 -12.02 -1.30 -16.24
CA LEU A 318 -10.60 -1.47 -16.54
C LEU A 318 -10.33 -1.11 -17.99
N ALA A 319 -9.26 -0.41 -18.27
CA ALA A 319 -8.77 -0.12 -19.60
C ALA A 319 -7.28 -0.47 -19.73
N GLU A 320 -6.81 -0.68 -20.95
CA GLU A 320 -5.39 -0.85 -21.19
C GLU A 320 -4.60 0.40 -20.73
N ILE A 321 -3.37 0.19 -20.26
CA ILE A 321 -2.50 1.27 -19.81
C ILE A 321 -2.34 2.31 -20.93
N GLY A 322 -2.60 3.58 -20.63
CA GLY A 322 -2.52 4.67 -21.60
C GLY A 322 -3.77 4.85 -22.45
N ASN A 323 -4.78 4.01 -22.33
CA ASN A 323 -6.03 4.16 -23.10
C ASN A 323 -6.96 5.19 -22.45
N VAL A 324 -6.55 6.46 -22.52
CA VAL A 324 -7.27 7.61 -21.95
C VAL A 324 -8.67 7.75 -22.57
N GLU A 325 -8.83 7.39 -23.86
CA GLU A 325 -10.13 7.47 -24.54
C GLU A 325 -11.14 6.49 -23.92
N ALA A 326 -10.75 5.23 -23.74
CA ALA A 326 -11.62 4.23 -23.10
C ALA A 326 -11.99 4.64 -21.66
N MET A 327 -11.01 5.12 -20.88
CA MET A 327 -11.27 5.58 -19.51
C MET A 327 -12.22 6.78 -19.49
N SER A 328 -12.06 7.75 -20.41
CA SER A 328 -12.96 8.89 -20.54
C SER A 328 -14.40 8.43 -20.86
N ASN A 329 -14.54 7.49 -21.81
CA ASN A 329 -15.83 6.95 -22.20
C ASN A 329 -16.51 6.16 -21.07
N TYR A 330 -15.75 5.39 -20.28
CA TYR A 330 -16.27 4.72 -19.08
C TYR A 330 -16.75 5.72 -18.04
N CYS A 331 -16.00 6.78 -17.78
CA CYS A 331 -16.43 7.85 -16.88
C CYS A 331 -17.72 8.50 -17.37
N ILE A 332 -17.81 8.89 -18.65
CA ILE A 332 -19.01 9.52 -19.22
C ILE A 332 -20.22 8.57 -19.11
N LYS A 333 -20.04 7.29 -19.49
CA LYS A 333 -21.09 6.28 -19.38
C LYS A 333 -21.64 6.16 -17.96
N LEU A 334 -20.73 6.09 -16.98
CA LEU A 334 -21.09 5.90 -15.57
C LEU A 334 -21.73 7.15 -14.98
N LEU A 335 -21.16 8.33 -15.24
CA LEU A 335 -21.63 9.60 -14.65
C LEU A 335 -22.90 10.14 -15.32
N SER A 336 -23.26 9.66 -16.52
CA SER A 336 -24.52 10.03 -17.22
C SER A 336 -25.68 9.10 -16.89
N ASN A 337 -25.48 8.08 -16.05
CA ASN A 337 -26.53 7.13 -15.68
C ASN A 337 -26.54 6.93 -14.16
N ASP A 338 -27.46 7.61 -13.48
CA ASP A 338 -27.53 7.61 -12.01
C ASP A 338 -27.86 6.23 -11.42
N GLU A 339 -28.65 5.40 -12.12
CA GLU A 339 -29.00 4.03 -11.68
C GLU A 339 -27.76 3.13 -11.74
N LEU A 340 -27.02 3.18 -12.86
CA LEU A 340 -25.79 2.43 -13.02
C LEU A 340 -24.74 2.85 -12.00
N LEU A 341 -24.61 4.17 -11.76
CA LEU A 341 -23.70 4.72 -10.76
C LEU A 341 -24.05 4.23 -9.36
N ALA A 342 -25.32 4.30 -8.98
CA ALA A 342 -25.78 3.84 -7.67
C ALA A 342 -25.50 2.35 -7.47
N GLN A 343 -25.81 1.50 -8.45
CA GLN A 343 -25.55 0.06 -8.38
C GLN A 343 -24.03 -0.22 -8.26
N MET A 344 -23.22 0.45 -9.08
CA MET A 344 -21.77 0.24 -9.07
C MET A 344 -21.12 0.72 -7.76
N LYS A 345 -21.65 1.78 -7.14
CA LYS A 345 -21.26 2.24 -5.80
C LYS A 345 -21.50 1.15 -4.74
N LEU A 346 -22.65 0.49 -4.76
CA LEU A 346 -22.96 -0.62 -3.84
C LEU A 346 -22.02 -1.80 -4.07
N ASN A 347 -21.86 -2.22 -5.31
CA ASN A 347 -21.00 -3.34 -5.67
C ASN A 347 -19.54 -3.08 -5.26
N ALA A 348 -19.06 -1.84 -5.42
CA ALA A 348 -17.71 -1.44 -5.00
C ALA A 348 -17.52 -1.63 -3.49
N LYS A 349 -18.47 -1.18 -2.66
CA LYS A 349 -18.43 -1.39 -1.21
C LYS A 349 -18.48 -2.87 -0.85
N GLU A 350 -19.37 -3.65 -1.45
CA GLU A 350 -19.47 -5.09 -1.20
C GLU A 350 -18.16 -5.83 -1.54
N GLN A 351 -17.49 -5.46 -2.62
CA GLN A 351 -16.19 -6.01 -2.97
C GLN A 351 -15.12 -5.62 -1.94
N ALA A 352 -15.10 -4.36 -1.48
CA ALA A 352 -14.14 -3.90 -0.49
C ALA A 352 -14.25 -4.64 0.86
N ILE A 353 -15.44 -5.06 1.25
CA ILE A 353 -15.67 -5.85 2.48
C ILE A 353 -14.92 -7.19 2.46
N LYS A 354 -14.66 -7.78 1.29
CA LYS A 354 -13.88 -9.02 1.18
C LYS A 354 -12.43 -8.84 1.64
N PHE A 355 -11.91 -7.63 1.54
CA PHE A 355 -10.56 -7.23 1.95
C PHE A 355 -10.54 -6.54 3.32
N ASP A 356 -11.58 -6.76 4.14
CA ASP A 356 -11.61 -6.23 5.50
C ASP A 356 -10.50 -6.86 6.36
N LEU A 357 -9.85 -6.04 7.15
CA LEU A 357 -8.84 -6.45 8.12
C LEU A 357 -9.31 -7.62 8.99
N LYS A 358 -10.60 -7.66 9.38
CA LYS A 358 -11.20 -8.75 10.15
C LYS A 358 -11.08 -10.11 9.46
N ASN A 359 -11.08 -10.13 8.13
CA ASN A 359 -10.95 -11.33 7.32
C ASN A 359 -9.48 -11.72 7.09
N ILE A 360 -8.61 -10.73 6.96
CA ILE A 360 -7.19 -10.93 6.61
C ILE A 360 -6.31 -11.19 7.84
N LEU A 361 -6.60 -10.55 8.97
CA LEU A 361 -5.80 -10.69 10.19
C LEU A 361 -5.69 -12.14 10.68
N PRO A 362 -6.77 -12.97 10.69
CA PRO A 362 -6.66 -14.39 11.07
C PRO A 362 -5.71 -15.19 10.16
N ILE A 363 -5.58 -14.83 8.88
CA ILE A 363 -4.67 -15.50 7.94
C ILE A 363 -3.21 -15.23 8.35
N TYR A 364 -2.89 -13.98 8.71
CA TYR A 364 -1.56 -13.65 9.26
C TYR A 364 -1.29 -14.37 10.58
N GLU A 365 -2.28 -14.43 11.50
CA GLU A 365 -2.13 -15.14 12.79
C GLU A 365 -1.84 -16.62 12.59
N GLN A 366 -2.56 -17.27 11.66
CA GLN A 366 -2.33 -18.68 11.32
C GLN A 366 -0.95 -18.90 10.70
N MET A 367 -0.56 -18.05 9.77
CA MET A 367 0.74 -18.11 9.11
C MET A 367 1.89 -17.93 10.12
N TYR A 368 1.79 -16.98 11.05
CA TYR A 368 2.80 -16.79 12.08
C TYR A 368 2.94 -18.02 12.98
N LYS A 369 1.82 -18.60 13.46
CA LYS A 369 1.83 -19.82 14.29
C LYS A 369 2.48 -20.98 13.55
N ALA A 370 2.06 -21.24 12.31
CA ALA A 370 2.61 -22.31 11.49
C ALA A 370 4.12 -22.13 11.23
N THR A 371 4.55 -20.87 10.98
CA THR A 371 5.97 -20.56 10.76
C THR A 371 6.80 -20.82 12.01
N ILE A 372 6.31 -20.41 13.21
CA ILE A 372 7.01 -20.64 14.48
C ILE A 372 7.07 -22.15 14.79
N GLU A 373 5.96 -22.88 14.62
CA GLU A 373 5.90 -24.32 14.88
C GLU A 373 6.86 -25.08 13.97
N LYS A 374 6.84 -24.81 12.67
CA LYS A 374 7.77 -25.41 11.70
C LYS A 374 9.22 -25.11 12.08
N PHE A 375 9.52 -23.86 12.36
CA PHE A 375 10.86 -23.42 12.72
C PHE A 375 11.39 -24.11 13.99
N ARG A 376 10.57 -24.22 15.04
CA ARG A 376 10.94 -24.93 16.27
C ARG A 376 11.11 -26.43 16.04
N GLY A 377 10.32 -27.05 15.17
CA GLY A 377 10.47 -28.43 14.77
C GLY A 377 11.79 -28.72 14.03
N GLU A 378 12.23 -27.80 13.16
CA GLU A 378 13.50 -27.89 12.45
C GLU A 378 14.73 -27.69 13.37
N LEU A 379 14.61 -26.90 14.44
CA LEU A 379 15.67 -26.75 15.46
C LEU A 379 15.81 -27.95 16.41
N ALA A 380 14.79 -28.77 16.51
CA ALA A 380 14.77 -29.95 17.40
C ALA A 380 15.35 -31.22 16.73
N LEU A 381 15.60 -31.17 15.42
CA LEU A 381 16.23 -32.22 14.61
C LEU A 381 17.72 -31.98 14.42
#